data_604a5fcc4eed95bb0fc8a045c657356b
#
_entry.id   604a5fcc4eed95bb0fc8a045c657356b
#
_cell.length_a   1.000
_cell.length_b   1.000
_cell.length_c   1.000
_cell.angle_alpha   90.00
_cell.angle_beta   90.00
_cell.angle_gamma   90.00
#
_symmetry.space_group_name_H-M   'P 1'
#
loop_
_entity.id
_entity.type
_entity.pdbx_description
1 polymer ?
#
loop_
_entity_poly.entity_id
_entity_poly.type
_entity_poly.pdbx_seq_one_letter_code
_entity_poly.pdbx_strand_id
1 'polypeptide(L)'
;MALSPERLEQLKQNKHKLPPEIRAKVGNLIAEKEDLEVTKEAQNSFMTYVNYVWPNFIHGAHHKKMAAAFERVARGECKRLIINMPPRHTKSEFASYLLPAWFLGKFPEKKIIQTSHTAELAVGFGRKVRNLVDSDVYKDIFPGVGLQSDSKAAGRWATNKGGDYFAIGIGGAVTGKGADLLII
;
A
#
# COMPACT_ATOMS: atom_id res chain seq x y z
N MET A 1 16.28 17.54 -17.71
CA MET A 1 15.40 17.52 -18.90
C MET A 1 14.68 16.16 -18.90
N ALA A 2 13.38 16.13 -18.66
CA ALA A 2 12.63 14.87 -18.60
C ALA A 2 12.48 14.27 -20.01
N LEU A 3 12.77 12.99 -20.15
CA LEU A 3 12.55 12.25 -21.39
C LEU A 3 11.04 12.10 -21.62
N SER A 4 10.56 12.49 -22.81
CA SER A 4 9.15 12.24 -23.18
C SER A 4 8.88 10.73 -23.34
N PRO A 5 7.63 10.27 -23.17
CA PRO A 5 7.27 8.86 -23.37
C PRO A 5 7.69 8.31 -24.75
N GLU A 6 7.50 9.10 -25.82
CA GLU A 6 7.89 8.73 -27.17
C GLU A 6 9.41 8.51 -27.32
N ARG A 7 10.21 9.37 -26.68
CA ARG A 7 11.66 9.29 -26.72
C ARG A 7 12.18 8.09 -25.90
N LEU A 8 11.46 7.72 -24.85
CA LEU A 8 11.75 6.51 -24.07
C LEU A 8 11.54 5.25 -24.92
N GLU A 9 10.44 5.21 -25.65
CA GLU A 9 10.10 4.07 -26.51
C GLU A 9 11.09 3.92 -27.66
N GLN A 10 11.50 5.04 -28.27
CA GLN A 10 12.57 5.04 -29.28
C GLN A 10 13.91 4.55 -28.73
N LEU A 11 14.25 4.91 -27.47
CA LEU A 11 15.46 4.42 -26.81
C LEU A 11 15.40 2.91 -26.54
N LYS A 12 14.25 2.38 -26.11
CA LYS A 12 14.05 0.94 -25.92
C LYS A 12 14.27 0.16 -27.22
N GLN A 13 13.64 0.61 -28.31
CA GLN A 13 13.74 -0.04 -29.63
C GLN A 13 15.17 0.00 -30.20
N ASN A 14 15.91 1.07 -29.97
CA ASN A 14 17.26 1.27 -30.52
C ASN A 14 18.38 0.89 -29.57
N LYS A 15 18.09 0.41 -28.35
CA LYS A 15 19.08 0.06 -27.32
C LYS A 15 20.16 -0.92 -27.84
N HIS A 16 19.78 -1.86 -28.70
CA HIS A 16 20.68 -2.87 -29.26
C HIS A 16 21.76 -2.29 -30.20
N LYS A 17 21.52 -1.09 -30.74
CA LYS A 17 22.46 -0.39 -31.64
C LYS A 17 23.54 0.43 -30.91
N LEU A 18 23.43 0.56 -29.58
CA LEU A 18 24.34 1.35 -28.75
C LEU A 18 25.57 0.52 -28.35
N PRO A 19 26.77 1.18 -28.19
CA PRO A 19 27.94 0.54 -27.61
C PRO A 19 27.63 -0.09 -26.24
N PRO A 20 28.35 -1.18 -25.84
CA PRO A 20 28.03 -1.95 -24.62
C PRO A 20 27.91 -1.10 -23.35
N GLU A 21 28.83 -0.16 -23.12
CA GLU A 21 28.84 0.70 -21.93
C GLU A 21 27.63 1.66 -21.90
N ILE A 22 27.31 2.24 -23.06
CA ILE A 22 26.15 3.15 -23.20
C ILE A 22 24.87 2.36 -23.10
N ARG A 23 24.84 1.14 -23.65
CA ARG A 23 23.69 0.23 -23.58
C ARG A 23 23.33 -0.12 -22.13
N ALA A 24 24.33 -0.39 -21.28
CA ALA A 24 24.12 -0.65 -19.86
C ALA A 24 23.53 0.57 -19.14
N LYS A 25 24.10 1.75 -19.33
CA LYS A 25 23.61 3.01 -18.73
C LYS A 25 22.19 3.34 -19.17
N VAL A 26 21.91 3.25 -20.45
CA VAL A 26 20.55 3.46 -21.00
C VAL A 26 19.58 2.43 -20.46
N GLY A 27 20.02 1.17 -20.30
CA GLY A 27 19.22 0.12 -19.68
C GLY A 27 18.79 0.45 -18.26
N ASN A 28 19.70 0.90 -17.42
CA ASN A 28 19.43 1.29 -16.05
C ASN A 28 18.48 2.50 -15.98
N LEU A 29 18.70 3.52 -16.79
CA LEU A 29 17.82 4.70 -16.85
C LEU A 29 16.39 4.36 -17.29
N ILE A 30 16.24 3.40 -18.22
CA ILE A 30 14.92 2.91 -18.63
C ILE A 30 14.26 2.20 -17.46
N ALA A 31 14.97 1.28 -16.79
CA ALA A 31 14.43 0.52 -15.66
C ALA A 31 14.03 1.44 -14.49
N GLU A 32 14.87 2.40 -14.13
CA GLU A 32 14.56 3.41 -13.10
C GLU A 32 13.30 4.22 -13.43
N LYS A 33 13.13 4.58 -14.71
CA LYS A 33 11.96 5.35 -15.12
C LYS A 33 10.69 4.50 -15.11
N GLU A 34 10.77 3.26 -15.57
CA GLU A 34 9.65 2.30 -15.50
C GLU A 34 9.23 2.05 -14.07
N ASP A 35 10.17 1.84 -13.16
CA ASP A 35 9.90 1.66 -11.74
C ASP A 35 9.24 2.91 -11.13
N LEU A 36 9.72 4.11 -11.47
CA LEU A 36 9.10 5.36 -11.04
C LEU A 36 7.68 5.54 -11.57
N GLU A 37 7.37 5.09 -12.77
CA GLU A 37 6.02 5.13 -13.33
C GLU A 37 5.10 4.14 -12.59
N VAL A 38 5.58 2.92 -12.34
CA VAL A 38 4.85 1.89 -11.59
C VAL A 38 4.60 2.32 -10.15
N THR A 39 5.59 2.88 -9.46
CA THR A 39 5.41 3.36 -8.08
C THR A 39 4.42 4.53 -8.00
N LYS A 40 4.43 5.46 -8.95
CA LYS A 40 3.41 6.53 -9.04
C LYS A 40 2.01 5.98 -9.30
N GLU A 41 1.88 4.98 -10.16
CA GLU A 41 0.60 4.33 -10.39
C GLU A 41 0.13 3.59 -9.12
N ALA A 42 1.02 2.89 -8.42
CA ALA A 42 0.73 2.18 -7.18
C ALA A 42 0.19 3.09 -6.06
N GLN A 43 0.57 4.37 -6.04
CA GLN A 43 -0.03 5.35 -5.12
C GLN A 43 -1.53 5.54 -5.36
N ASN A 44 -2.03 5.33 -6.58
CA ASN A 44 -3.41 5.60 -6.97
C ASN A 44 -4.22 4.35 -7.29
N SER A 45 -3.58 3.28 -7.75
CA SER A 45 -4.17 1.98 -8.04
C SER A 45 -3.83 0.98 -6.95
N PHE A 46 -4.85 0.50 -6.24
CA PHE A 46 -4.65 -0.49 -5.19
C PHE A 46 -4.12 -1.82 -5.74
N MET A 47 -4.54 -2.23 -6.95
CA MET A 47 -4.01 -3.48 -7.54
C MET A 47 -2.55 -3.33 -7.98
N THR A 48 -2.14 -2.20 -8.53
CA THR A 48 -0.73 -1.93 -8.86
C THR A 48 0.12 -1.93 -7.60
N TYR A 49 -0.37 -1.31 -6.51
CA TYR A 49 0.26 -1.39 -5.19
C TYR A 49 0.40 -2.85 -4.70
N VAL A 50 -0.65 -3.65 -4.77
CA VAL A 50 -0.61 -5.06 -4.36
C VAL A 50 0.43 -5.85 -5.15
N ASN A 51 0.47 -5.68 -6.47
CA ASN A 51 1.43 -6.37 -7.34
C ASN A 51 2.88 -5.96 -7.03
N TYR A 52 3.11 -4.71 -6.62
CA TYR A 52 4.42 -4.21 -6.27
C TYR A 52 4.92 -4.76 -4.92
N VAL A 53 4.08 -4.73 -3.88
CA VAL A 53 4.46 -5.20 -2.53
C VAL A 53 4.38 -6.71 -2.36
N TRP A 54 3.65 -7.39 -3.24
CA TRP A 54 3.49 -8.84 -3.24
C TRP A 54 3.79 -9.42 -4.64
N PRO A 55 5.07 -9.54 -5.00
CA PRO A 55 5.48 -10.07 -6.29
C PRO A 55 4.91 -11.48 -6.52
N ASN A 56 4.53 -11.77 -7.77
CA ASN A 56 3.95 -13.05 -8.19
C ASN A 56 2.56 -13.37 -7.58
N PHE A 57 1.87 -12.39 -6.99
CA PHE A 57 0.50 -12.59 -6.55
C PHE A 57 -0.43 -12.86 -7.74
N ILE A 58 -1.09 -14.02 -7.72
CA ILE A 58 -2.05 -14.39 -8.76
C ILE A 58 -3.44 -13.85 -8.37
N HIS A 59 -3.89 -12.83 -9.06
CA HIS A 59 -5.17 -12.19 -8.78
C HIS A 59 -6.30 -12.70 -9.68
N GLY A 60 -7.45 -12.97 -9.06
CA GLY A 60 -8.70 -13.27 -9.77
C GLY A 60 -9.63 -12.05 -9.89
N ALA A 61 -10.77 -12.23 -10.54
CA ALA A 61 -11.76 -11.18 -10.74
C ALA A 61 -12.28 -10.57 -9.42
N HIS A 62 -12.38 -11.35 -8.35
CA HIS A 62 -12.80 -10.89 -7.02
C HIS A 62 -11.80 -9.92 -6.40
N HIS A 63 -10.50 -10.11 -6.60
CA HIS A 63 -9.47 -9.18 -6.13
C HIS A 63 -9.59 -7.81 -6.80
N LYS A 64 -9.83 -7.79 -8.12
CA LYS A 64 -10.06 -6.54 -8.86
C LYS A 64 -11.32 -5.80 -8.37
N LYS A 65 -12.39 -6.55 -8.06
CA LYS A 65 -13.62 -5.96 -7.49
C LYS A 65 -13.39 -5.37 -6.10
N MET A 66 -12.62 -6.07 -5.23
CA MET A 66 -12.25 -5.54 -3.92
C MET A 66 -11.41 -4.28 -4.05
N ALA A 67 -10.39 -4.30 -4.91
CA ALA A 67 -9.52 -3.16 -5.16
C ALA A 67 -10.30 -1.91 -5.58
N ALA A 68 -11.18 -2.05 -6.57
CA ALA A 68 -12.05 -0.95 -7.01
C ALA A 68 -12.95 -0.42 -5.88
N ALA A 69 -13.46 -1.31 -5.00
CA ALA A 69 -14.25 -0.89 -3.84
C ALA A 69 -13.39 -0.15 -2.81
N PHE A 70 -12.16 -0.59 -2.53
CA PHE A 70 -11.23 0.07 -1.62
C PHE A 70 -10.80 1.44 -2.12
N GLU A 71 -10.57 1.58 -3.42
CA GLU A 71 -10.26 2.87 -4.04
C GLU A 71 -11.43 3.86 -3.87
N ARG A 72 -12.68 3.40 -4.01
CA ARG A 72 -13.88 4.22 -3.74
C ARG A 72 -13.98 4.61 -2.27
N VAL A 73 -13.63 3.71 -1.33
CA VAL A 73 -13.54 4.04 0.10
C VAL A 73 -12.49 5.12 0.34
N ALA A 74 -11.31 4.96 -0.23
CA ALA A 74 -10.21 5.93 -0.08
C ALA A 74 -10.57 7.32 -0.64
N ARG A 75 -11.34 7.38 -1.73
CA ARG A 75 -11.86 8.66 -2.29
C ARG A 75 -13.07 9.24 -1.53
N GLY A 76 -13.59 8.53 -0.51
CA GLY A 76 -14.76 8.96 0.26
C GLY A 76 -16.10 8.75 -0.44
N GLU A 77 -16.12 8.09 -1.60
CA GLU A 77 -17.33 7.77 -2.37
C GLU A 77 -18.15 6.65 -1.73
N CYS A 78 -17.50 5.74 -1.01
CA CYS A 78 -18.12 4.63 -0.31
C CYS A 78 -17.76 4.71 1.18
N LYS A 79 -18.72 5.09 2.02
CA LYS A 79 -18.51 5.25 3.47
C LYS A 79 -18.73 3.98 4.28
N ARG A 80 -19.39 2.98 3.74
CA ARG A 80 -19.68 1.70 4.38
C ARG A 80 -19.56 0.59 3.34
N LEU A 81 -18.61 -0.31 3.54
CA LEU A 81 -18.34 -1.43 2.65
C LEU A 81 -18.42 -2.74 3.45
N ILE A 82 -19.21 -3.68 2.96
CA ILE A 82 -19.27 -5.05 3.49
C ILE A 82 -18.73 -5.99 2.40
N ILE A 83 -17.80 -6.86 2.78
CA ILE A 83 -17.19 -7.84 1.89
C ILE A 83 -17.51 -9.25 2.41
N ASN A 84 -18.34 -9.96 1.68
CA ASN A 84 -18.65 -11.36 1.94
C ASN A 84 -17.87 -12.25 0.95
N MET A 85 -16.98 -13.08 1.48
CA MET A 85 -16.18 -14.01 0.69
C MET A 85 -15.92 -15.29 1.46
N PRO A 86 -15.79 -16.43 0.79
CA PRO A 86 -15.39 -17.68 1.42
C PRO A 86 -14.03 -17.56 2.13
N PRO A 87 -13.73 -18.43 3.10
CA PRO A 87 -12.40 -18.53 3.69
C PRO A 87 -11.32 -18.79 2.64
N ARG A 88 -10.07 -18.39 2.94
CA ARG A 88 -8.89 -18.61 2.08
C ARG A 88 -8.90 -17.91 0.71
N HIS A 89 -9.76 -16.89 0.53
CA HIS A 89 -9.77 -16.04 -0.67
C HIS A 89 -9.11 -14.69 -0.43
N THR A 90 -8.09 -14.65 0.42
CA THR A 90 -7.23 -13.49 0.72
C THR A 90 -7.96 -12.22 1.20
N LYS A 91 -9.25 -12.32 1.59
CA LYS A 91 -10.05 -11.19 2.08
C LYS A 91 -9.33 -10.40 3.18
N SER A 92 -8.84 -11.07 4.22
CA SER A 92 -8.17 -10.43 5.36
C SER A 92 -6.80 -9.86 4.97
N GLU A 93 -6.05 -10.51 4.09
CA GLU A 93 -4.79 -9.95 3.60
C GLU A 93 -5.02 -8.65 2.82
N PHE A 94 -6.09 -8.59 2.04
CA PHE A 94 -6.45 -7.37 1.30
C PHE A 94 -7.01 -6.29 2.22
N ALA A 95 -8.02 -6.61 3.06
CA ALA A 95 -8.75 -5.64 3.85
C ALA A 95 -8.03 -5.23 5.14
N SER A 96 -7.35 -6.18 5.83
CA SER A 96 -6.79 -5.94 7.17
C SER A 96 -5.27 -5.74 7.16
N TYR A 97 -4.59 -6.00 6.04
CA TYR A 97 -3.15 -5.83 5.91
C TYR A 97 -2.77 -4.82 4.82
N LEU A 98 -3.15 -5.09 3.56
CA LEU A 98 -2.70 -4.26 2.44
C LEU A 98 -3.43 -2.92 2.37
N LEU A 99 -4.76 -2.91 2.59
CA LEU A 99 -5.56 -1.68 2.54
C LEU A 99 -5.12 -0.63 3.57
N PRO A 100 -4.94 -0.95 4.87
CA PRO A 100 -4.53 0.07 5.83
C PRO A 100 -3.13 0.63 5.53
N ALA A 101 -2.19 -0.18 5.05
CA ALA A 101 -0.88 0.30 4.64
C ALA A 101 -1.00 1.25 3.45
N TRP A 102 -1.71 0.88 2.39
CA TRP A 102 -1.93 1.73 1.23
C TRP A 102 -2.67 3.03 1.58
N PHE A 103 -3.68 2.95 2.44
CA PHE A 103 -4.44 4.11 2.89
C PHE A 103 -3.54 5.11 3.63
N LEU A 104 -2.67 4.65 4.54
CA LEU A 104 -1.71 5.50 5.24
C LEU A 104 -0.58 6.02 4.34
N GLY A 105 -0.22 5.31 3.29
CA GLY A 105 0.70 5.83 2.29
C GLY A 105 0.12 7.02 1.53
N LYS A 106 -1.15 6.91 1.19
CA LYS A 106 -1.90 7.95 0.46
C LYS A 106 -2.32 9.13 1.35
N PHE A 107 -2.63 8.85 2.60
CA PHE A 107 -3.12 9.82 3.59
C PHE A 107 -2.38 9.63 4.93
N PRO A 108 -1.11 10.03 4.99
CA PRO A 108 -0.25 9.65 6.11
C PRO A 108 -0.57 10.38 7.43
N GLU A 109 -1.45 11.36 7.41
CA GLU A 109 -1.98 12.07 8.58
C GLU A 109 -3.28 11.46 9.14
N LYS A 110 -3.87 10.49 8.42
CA LYS A 110 -5.16 9.89 8.76
C LYS A 110 -5.04 8.83 9.84
N LYS A 111 -6.18 8.55 10.51
CA LYS A 111 -6.27 7.62 11.64
C LYS A 111 -7.02 6.36 11.23
N ILE A 112 -6.44 5.21 11.58
CA ILE A 112 -7.06 3.90 11.36
C ILE A 112 -7.33 3.23 12.70
N ILE A 113 -8.54 2.72 12.86
CA ILE A 113 -8.87 1.75 13.90
C ILE A 113 -9.14 0.42 13.20
N GLN A 114 -8.41 -0.62 13.60
CA GLN A 114 -8.66 -1.97 13.16
C GLN A 114 -9.13 -2.82 14.32
N THR A 115 -10.29 -3.41 14.17
CA THR A 115 -10.83 -4.34 15.15
C THR A 115 -10.89 -5.77 14.61
N SER A 116 -10.89 -6.74 15.50
CA SER A 116 -11.11 -8.14 15.18
C SER A 116 -11.74 -8.86 16.36
N HIS A 117 -12.18 -10.12 16.15
CA HIS A 117 -12.78 -10.94 17.20
C HIS A 117 -11.89 -11.00 18.46
N THR A 118 -10.58 -11.18 18.30
CA THR A 118 -9.62 -11.14 19.42
C THR A 118 -8.64 -9.99 19.27
N ALA A 119 -8.16 -9.48 20.41
CA ALA A 119 -7.09 -8.48 20.43
C ALA A 119 -5.80 -9.02 19.80
N GLU A 120 -5.47 -10.29 20.01
CA GLU A 120 -4.30 -10.93 19.44
C GLU A 120 -4.31 -10.90 17.91
N LEU A 121 -5.45 -11.22 17.28
CA LEU A 121 -5.60 -11.19 15.84
C LEU A 121 -5.48 -9.75 15.29
N ALA A 122 -6.13 -8.79 15.93
CA ALA A 122 -6.04 -7.38 15.56
C ALA A 122 -4.60 -6.86 15.64
N VAL A 123 -3.91 -7.14 16.75
CA VAL A 123 -2.50 -6.77 16.97
C VAL A 123 -1.57 -7.49 15.99
N GLY A 124 -1.88 -8.74 15.62
CA GLY A 124 -1.18 -9.49 14.58
C GLY A 124 -1.21 -8.77 13.24
N PHE A 125 -2.36 -8.28 12.80
CA PHE A 125 -2.48 -7.44 11.61
C PHE A 125 -1.76 -6.10 11.79
N GLY A 126 -1.90 -5.44 12.94
CA GLY A 126 -1.20 -4.20 13.24
C GLY A 126 0.32 -4.32 13.09
N ARG A 127 0.88 -5.45 13.54
CA ARG A 127 2.31 -5.77 13.35
C ARG A 127 2.67 -5.93 11.89
N LYS A 128 1.87 -6.66 11.10
CA LYS A 128 2.09 -6.84 9.66
C LYS A 128 2.07 -5.49 8.93
N VAL A 129 1.05 -4.67 9.18
CA VAL A 129 0.91 -3.34 8.57
C VAL A 129 2.10 -2.45 8.93
N ARG A 130 2.48 -2.39 10.20
CA ARG A 130 3.64 -1.64 10.68
C ARG A 130 4.93 -2.05 9.97
N ASN A 131 5.18 -3.36 9.88
CA ASN A 131 6.39 -3.88 9.24
C ASN A 131 6.43 -3.56 7.74
N LEU A 132 5.27 -3.57 7.06
CA LEU A 132 5.18 -3.17 5.67
C LEU A 132 5.47 -1.68 5.50
N VAL A 133 4.90 -0.81 6.34
CA VAL A 133 5.15 0.63 6.31
C VAL A 133 6.62 0.98 6.57
N ASP A 134 7.34 0.15 7.32
CA ASP A 134 8.78 0.34 7.60
C ASP A 134 9.69 -0.25 6.52
N SER A 135 9.17 -1.04 5.58
CA SER A 135 9.95 -1.69 4.53
C SER A 135 10.41 -0.71 3.43
N ASP A 136 11.52 -1.04 2.77
CA ASP A 136 12.06 -0.25 1.66
C ASP A 136 11.10 -0.26 0.47
N VAL A 137 10.51 -1.42 0.14
CA VAL A 137 9.50 -1.58 -0.92
C VAL A 137 8.32 -0.62 -0.75
N TYR A 138 7.88 -0.40 0.49
CA TYR A 138 6.82 0.57 0.76
C TYR A 138 7.29 2.02 0.60
N LYS A 139 8.51 2.33 1.02
CA LYS A 139 9.12 3.65 0.90
C LYS A 139 9.39 4.05 -0.57
N ASP A 140 9.62 3.07 -1.45
CA ASP A 140 9.73 3.29 -2.89
C ASP A 140 8.41 3.83 -3.46
N ILE A 141 7.26 3.31 -3.00
CA ILE A 141 5.94 3.77 -3.44
C ILE A 141 5.55 5.09 -2.76
N PHE A 142 5.79 5.21 -1.45
CA PHE A 142 5.39 6.35 -0.64
C PHE A 142 6.61 7.05 -0.01
N PRO A 143 7.44 7.73 -0.81
CA PRO A 143 8.63 8.38 -0.31
C PRO A 143 8.31 9.44 0.75
N GLY A 144 9.05 9.39 1.86
CA GLY A 144 8.86 10.29 2.99
C GLY A 144 7.75 9.92 3.97
N VAL A 145 7.02 8.82 3.73
CA VAL A 145 6.10 8.21 4.70
C VAL A 145 6.81 7.08 5.43
N GLY A 146 6.74 7.06 6.74
CA GLY A 146 7.35 6.04 7.57
C GLY A 146 6.81 6.06 8.99
N LEU A 147 7.36 5.23 9.85
CA LEU A 147 6.97 5.18 11.25
C LEU A 147 7.57 6.35 12.05
N GLN A 148 6.80 6.85 13.00
CA GLN A 148 7.32 7.76 14.00
C GLN A 148 8.30 7.01 14.92
N SER A 149 9.43 7.65 15.28
CA SER A 149 10.56 6.98 15.97
C SER A 149 10.22 6.40 17.33
N ASP A 150 9.33 7.06 18.07
CA ASP A 150 8.93 6.77 19.45
C ASP A 150 7.58 6.02 19.57
N SER A 151 6.94 5.69 18.46
CA SER A 151 5.60 5.07 18.43
C SER A 151 5.55 3.85 17.52
N LYS A 152 6.12 2.71 17.96
CA LYS A 152 6.30 1.49 17.14
C LYS A 152 5.74 0.21 17.77
N ALA A 153 4.83 0.29 18.73
CA ALA A 153 4.23 -0.90 19.33
C ALA A 153 3.34 -1.66 18.30
N ALA A 154 3.26 -2.99 18.41
CA ALA A 154 2.57 -3.81 17.41
C ALA A 154 1.09 -3.47 17.22
N GLY A 155 0.40 -3.13 18.29
CA GLY A 155 -1.04 -2.81 18.28
C GLY A 155 -1.34 -1.30 18.21
N ARG A 156 -0.32 -0.45 18.38
CA ARG A 156 -0.48 1.01 18.30
C ARG A 156 0.81 1.66 17.85
N TRP A 157 0.75 2.36 16.77
CA TRP A 157 1.88 3.08 16.19
C TRP A 157 1.40 4.28 15.38
N ALA A 158 2.29 5.22 15.14
CA ALA A 158 2.01 6.44 14.42
C ALA A 158 2.92 6.56 13.18
N THR A 159 2.44 7.29 12.18
CA THR A 159 3.27 7.72 11.06
C THR A 159 4.07 8.95 11.43
N ASN A 160 5.18 9.19 10.74
CA ASN A 160 5.98 10.42 10.86
C ASN A 160 5.26 11.68 10.34
N LYS A 161 4.01 11.55 9.89
CA LYS A 161 3.15 12.65 9.40
C LYS A 161 1.93 12.89 10.30
N GLY A 162 1.87 12.26 11.47
CA GLY A 162 0.80 12.47 12.46
C GLY A 162 -0.42 11.55 12.31
N GLY A 163 -0.38 10.58 11.40
CA GLY A 163 -1.39 9.52 11.34
C GLY A 163 -1.22 8.51 12.47
N ASP A 164 -2.29 7.83 12.83
CA ASP A 164 -2.32 6.86 13.94
C ASP A 164 -2.97 5.54 13.49
N TYR A 165 -2.40 4.43 13.91
CA TYR A 165 -2.95 3.11 13.71
C TYR A 165 -3.19 2.45 15.06
N PHE A 166 -4.41 2.01 15.30
CA PHE A 166 -4.81 1.39 16.55
C PHE A 166 -5.54 0.07 16.30
N ALA A 167 -4.95 -1.03 16.79
CA ALA A 167 -5.52 -2.36 16.74
C ALA A 167 -6.14 -2.75 18.07
N ILE A 168 -7.37 -3.25 18.04
CA ILE A 168 -8.12 -3.61 19.24
C ILE A 168 -9.03 -4.81 19.00
N GLY A 169 -9.23 -5.65 20.01
CA GLY A 169 -10.25 -6.70 20.00
C GLY A 169 -11.63 -6.13 20.28
N ILE A 170 -12.68 -6.82 19.82
CA ILE A 170 -14.06 -6.48 20.15
C ILE A 170 -14.25 -6.51 21.69
N GLY A 171 -14.87 -5.47 22.24
CA GLY A 171 -15.02 -5.27 23.69
C GLY A 171 -13.88 -4.47 24.33
N GLY A 172 -12.83 -4.16 23.61
CA GLY A 172 -11.76 -3.27 24.09
C GLY A 172 -12.18 -1.80 24.13
N ALA A 173 -11.50 -1.00 24.96
CA ALA A 173 -11.82 0.42 25.16
C ALA A 173 -11.39 1.27 23.94
N VAL A 174 -12.38 1.76 23.19
CA VAL A 174 -12.18 2.67 22.02
C VAL A 174 -12.63 4.09 22.33
N THR A 175 -13.15 4.33 23.54
CA THR A 175 -13.71 5.61 23.96
C THR A 175 -12.70 6.75 23.74
N GLY A 176 -13.14 7.83 23.15
CA GLY A 176 -12.32 9.01 22.88
C GLY A 176 -11.41 8.90 21.65
N LYS A 177 -11.48 7.83 20.86
CA LYS A 177 -10.70 7.67 19.63
C LYS A 177 -11.59 7.83 18.41
N GLY A 178 -11.19 8.76 17.51
CA GLY A 178 -11.76 8.89 16.18
C GLY A 178 -10.93 8.12 15.15
N ALA A 179 -11.57 7.71 14.05
CA ALA A 179 -10.89 7.10 12.91
C ALA A 179 -11.45 7.66 11.60
N ASP A 180 -10.57 7.80 10.61
CA ASP A 180 -10.94 8.08 9.22
C ASP A 180 -11.28 6.79 8.48
N LEU A 181 -10.64 5.68 8.89
CA LEU A 181 -10.91 4.32 8.39
C LEU A 181 -11.08 3.37 9.57
N LEU A 182 -12.25 2.74 9.65
CA LEU A 182 -12.53 1.67 10.61
C LEU A 182 -12.62 0.34 9.85
N ILE A 183 -11.84 -0.65 10.27
CA ILE A 183 -11.82 -2.02 9.73
C ILE A 183 -12.29 -2.98 10.83
N ILE A 184 -13.29 -3.81 10.51
CA ILE A 184 -13.91 -4.76 11.45
C ILE A 184 -13.76 -6.18 10.92
#